data_a4a1ccf89eb42fea108b14b7e4a5fea1
#
_entry.id   a4a1ccf89eb42fea108b14b7e4a5fea1
#
_cell.length_a   1.000
_cell.length_b   1.000
_cell.length_c   1.000
_cell.angle_alpha   90.00
_cell.angle_beta   90.00
_cell.angle_gamma   90.00
#
_symmetry.space_group_name_H-M   'P 1'
#
loop_
_entity.id
_entity.type
_entity.pdbx_description
1 polymer ?
#
loop_
_entity_poly.entity_id
_entity_poly.type
_entity_poly.pdbx_seq_one_letter_code
_entity_poly.pdbx_strand_id
1 'polypeptide(L)'
;MSVKFHTLRREQWIPRPIGEVFAFFADARNLEDITPPWLGFRILSTYTGSISKGAEIIRYRLQLHGIPIYWRTEIRQWDAPHRFVDVQRSGPFRLWHHTHRFEAHGDRTKMIDVVRYSLPFGVLGRIVHALKVRSDVRRIFDYRRQRIGELFEQYGRVAT
;
A
#
# COMPACT_ATOMS: atom_id res chain seq x y z
N MET A 1 16.71 -12.09 -21.05
CA MET A 1 15.27 -12.37 -20.86
C MET A 1 14.57 -11.11 -20.36
N SER A 2 13.54 -10.66 -21.05
CA SER A 2 12.77 -9.47 -20.64
C SER A 2 12.01 -9.74 -19.35
N VAL A 3 12.18 -8.87 -18.36
CA VAL A 3 11.42 -8.92 -17.11
C VAL A 3 10.01 -8.43 -17.39
N LYS A 4 9.01 -9.27 -17.16
CA LYS A 4 7.61 -8.89 -17.31
C LYS A 4 7.15 -8.14 -16.06
N PHE A 5 6.68 -6.91 -16.26
CA PHE A 5 6.06 -6.10 -15.21
C PHE A 5 4.54 -6.22 -15.27
N HIS A 6 3.94 -6.17 -14.11
CA HIS A 6 2.50 -6.11 -13.93
C HIS A 6 2.15 -4.80 -13.26
N THR A 7 0.98 -4.26 -13.59
CA THR A 7 0.49 -3.02 -12.99
C THR A 7 -0.91 -3.22 -12.46
N LEU A 8 -1.13 -2.82 -11.22
CA LEU A 8 -2.44 -2.67 -10.61
C LEU A 8 -2.68 -1.17 -10.40
N ARG A 9 -3.84 -0.68 -10.78
CA ARG A 9 -4.28 0.69 -10.50
C ARG A 9 -5.63 0.66 -9.82
N ARG A 10 -5.79 1.46 -8.75
CA ARG A 10 -7.04 1.69 -8.04
C ARG A 10 -7.23 3.18 -7.84
N GLU A 11 -8.46 3.63 -7.99
CA GLU A 11 -8.86 5.00 -7.70
C GLU A 11 -10.03 4.98 -6.73
N GLN A 12 -10.06 5.93 -5.81
CA GLN A 12 -11.20 6.13 -4.93
C GLN A 12 -11.34 7.59 -4.52
N TRP A 13 -12.58 7.99 -4.28
CA TRP A 13 -12.91 9.28 -3.71
C TRP A 13 -13.03 9.16 -2.20
N ILE A 14 -12.38 10.06 -1.48
CA ILE A 14 -12.40 10.14 -0.03
C ILE A 14 -13.03 11.49 0.35
N PRO A 15 -14.14 11.51 1.14
CA PRO A 15 -14.86 12.74 1.48
C PRO A 15 -14.15 13.52 2.58
N ARG A 16 -12.87 13.84 2.36
CA ARG A 16 -12.02 14.58 3.29
C ARG A 16 -10.99 15.41 2.53
N PRO A 17 -10.56 16.55 3.13
CA PRO A 17 -9.49 17.37 2.57
C PRO A 17 -8.17 16.60 2.43
N ILE A 18 -7.38 16.98 1.44
CA ILE A 18 -6.12 16.28 1.08
C ILE A 18 -5.13 16.18 2.25
N GLY A 19 -5.07 17.20 3.10
CA GLY A 19 -4.17 17.22 4.27
C GLY A 19 -4.52 16.13 5.28
N GLU A 20 -5.80 15.90 5.56
CA GLU A 20 -6.26 14.84 6.46
C GLU A 20 -6.00 13.46 5.87
N VAL A 21 -6.30 13.28 4.58
CA VAL A 21 -6.09 12.01 3.88
C VAL A 21 -4.60 11.69 3.84
N PHE A 22 -3.77 12.64 3.45
CA PHE A 22 -2.33 12.44 3.40
C PHE A 22 -1.73 12.11 4.78
N ALA A 23 -2.15 12.82 5.83
CA ALA A 23 -1.70 12.57 7.20
C ALA A 23 -2.04 11.15 7.68
N PHE A 24 -3.20 10.61 7.30
CA PHE A 24 -3.57 9.22 7.60
C PHE A 24 -2.58 8.23 6.94
N PHE A 25 -2.29 8.40 5.67
CA PHE A 25 -1.35 7.51 4.94
C PHE A 25 0.11 7.74 5.31
N ALA A 26 0.44 8.90 5.85
CA ALA A 26 1.77 9.23 6.35
C ALA A 26 2.11 8.54 7.68
N ASP A 27 1.14 7.98 8.37
CA ASP A 27 1.34 7.21 9.60
C ASP A 27 1.33 5.71 9.30
N ALA A 28 2.50 5.07 9.39
CA ALA A 28 2.63 3.66 9.09
C ALA A 28 1.78 2.76 10.00
N ARG A 29 1.41 3.21 11.20
CA ARG A 29 0.54 2.47 12.13
C ARG A 29 -0.83 2.20 11.52
N ASN A 30 -1.33 3.13 10.71
CA ASN A 30 -2.60 2.97 10.01
C ASN A 30 -2.59 1.88 8.93
N LEU A 31 -1.40 1.36 8.55
CA LEU A 31 -1.30 0.22 7.63
C LEU A 31 -1.97 -1.04 8.20
N GLU A 32 -1.93 -1.24 9.51
CA GLU A 32 -2.60 -2.38 10.15
C GLU A 32 -4.12 -2.31 9.96
N ASP A 33 -4.70 -1.12 10.02
CA ASP A 33 -6.15 -0.89 9.91
C ASP A 33 -6.69 -1.10 8.50
N ILE A 34 -5.86 -0.88 7.48
CA ILE A 34 -6.23 -1.01 6.07
C ILE A 34 -5.65 -2.26 5.39
N THR A 35 -4.95 -3.10 6.15
CA THR A 35 -4.43 -4.38 5.65
C THR A 35 -5.38 -5.51 6.02
N PRO A 36 -5.68 -6.43 5.08
CA PRO A 36 -6.60 -7.52 5.35
C PRO A 36 -6.20 -8.36 6.56
N PRO A 37 -7.14 -8.71 7.46
CA PRO A 37 -6.84 -9.46 8.69
C PRO A 37 -6.28 -10.87 8.41
N TRP A 38 -6.65 -11.49 7.28
CA TRP A 38 -6.11 -12.82 6.91
C TRP A 38 -4.62 -12.82 6.58
N LEU A 39 -4.01 -11.63 6.39
CA LEU A 39 -2.55 -11.51 6.20
C LEU A 39 -1.79 -11.49 7.53
N GLY A 40 -2.44 -11.35 8.68
CA GLY A 40 -1.78 -11.29 9.98
C GLY A 40 -0.65 -10.27 10.03
N PHE A 41 -0.89 -9.11 9.42
CA PHE A 41 0.12 -8.05 9.25
C PHE A 41 0.56 -7.49 10.60
N ARG A 42 1.87 -7.31 10.79
CA ARG A 42 2.49 -6.73 11.98
C ARG A 42 3.70 -5.89 11.61
N ILE A 43 3.75 -4.67 12.13
CA ILE A 43 4.95 -3.82 12.04
C ILE A 43 5.97 -4.30 13.07
N LEU A 44 7.21 -4.53 12.61
CA LEU A 44 8.31 -5.06 13.42
C LEU A 44 9.35 -4.00 13.81
N SER A 45 9.36 -2.85 13.13
CA SER A 45 10.27 -1.76 13.47
C SER A 45 9.67 -0.91 14.58
N THR A 46 10.53 -0.42 15.49
CA THR A 46 10.16 0.66 16.41
C THR A 46 9.99 1.93 15.58
N TYR A 47 8.73 2.28 15.36
CA TYR A 47 8.37 3.43 14.57
C TYR A 47 7.88 4.55 15.48
N THR A 48 8.49 5.72 15.40
CA THR A 48 8.26 6.83 16.35
C THR A 48 7.35 7.92 15.82
N GLY A 49 6.80 7.80 14.62
CA GLY A 49 5.94 8.88 14.09
C GLY A 49 5.65 8.82 12.60
N SER A 50 5.49 9.97 11.99
CA SER A 50 5.14 10.11 10.58
C SER A 50 6.22 9.55 9.66
N ILE A 51 5.80 8.91 8.60
CA ILE A 51 6.67 8.59 7.48
C ILE A 51 7.24 9.90 6.95
N SER A 52 8.53 10.05 7.04
CA SER A 52 9.21 11.24 6.57
C SER A 52 10.07 10.96 5.35
N LYS A 53 10.51 12.06 4.73
CA LYS A 53 11.28 12.07 3.52
C LYS A 53 12.56 11.24 3.63
N GLY A 54 12.66 10.21 2.79
CA GLY A 54 13.92 9.60 2.40
C GLY A 54 14.56 8.66 3.43
N ALA A 55 14.83 7.44 3.00
CA ALA A 55 15.53 6.38 3.71
C ALA A 55 14.84 5.78 4.96
N GLU A 56 13.57 6.08 5.21
CA GLU A 56 12.85 5.38 6.26
C GLU A 56 12.51 3.97 5.80
N ILE A 57 13.05 2.98 6.54
CA ILE A 57 12.81 1.57 6.28
C ILE A 57 11.82 1.05 7.29
N ILE A 58 10.63 0.69 6.81
CA ILE A 58 9.61 0.02 7.61
C ILE A 58 9.77 -1.48 7.43
N ARG A 59 9.87 -2.20 8.53
CA ARG A 59 9.91 -3.65 8.54
C ARG A 59 8.59 -4.18 9.04
N TYR A 60 8.03 -5.16 8.33
CA TYR A 60 6.82 -5.83 8.75
C TYR A 60 6.82 -7.30 8.39
N ARG A 61 5.95 -8.03 9.06
CA ARG A 61 5.66 -9.43 8.80
C ARG A 61 4.20 -9.57 8.38
N LEU A 62 3.97 -10.41 7.41
CA LEU A 62 2.63 -10.85 7.03
C LEU A 62 2.63 -12.35 6.76
N GLN A 63 1.45 -12.94 6.58
CA GLN A 63 1.30 -14.33 6.17
C GLN A 63 0.53 -14.39 4.86
N LEU A 64 1.01 -15.19 3.93
CA LEU A 64 0.31 -15.47 2.69
C LEU A 64 0.16 -16.98 2.55
N HIS A 65 -1.10 -17.46 2.52
CA HIS A 65 -1.40 -18.90 2.50
C HIS A 65 -0.69 -19.70 3.61
N GLY A 66 -0.62 -19.13 4.82
CA GLY A 66 0.04 -19.75 5.97
C GLY A 66 1.57 -19.63 6.00
N ILE A 67 2.17 -19.07 4.93
CA ILE A 67 3.62 -18.89 4.85
C ILE A 67 3.98 -17.49 5.39
N PRO A 68 4.84 -17.40 6.42
CA PRO A 68 5.29 -16.11 6.92
C PRO A 68 6.20 -15.41 5.91
N ILE A 69 5.96 -14.15 5.67
CA ILE A 69 6.71 -13.30 4.76
C ILE A 69 7.22 -12.10 5.55
N TYR A 70 8.53 -11.87 5.49
CA TYR A 70 9.16 -10.67 6.02
C TYR A 70 9.39 -9.67 4.90
N TRP A 71 9.01 -8.45 5.15
CA TRP A 71 9.04 -7.40 4.15
C TRP A 71 9.73 -6.14 4.68
N ARG A 72 10.56 -5.54 3.86
CA ARG A 72 11.20 -4.24 4.13
C ARG A 72 10.82 -3.27 3.03
N THR A 73 10.20 -2.19 3.43
CA THR A 73 9.80 -1.09 2.54
C THR A 73 10.65 0.14 2.80
N GLU A 74 11.05 0.83 1.76
CA GLU A 74 11.70 2.14 1.80
C GLU A 74 10.79 3.18 1.18
N ILE A 75 10.61 4.30 1.86
CA ILE A 75 9.97 5.49 1.28
C ILE A 75 11.00 6.22 0.44
N ARG A 76 10.84 6.18 -0.86
CA ARG A 76 11.81 6.71 -1.82
C ARG A 76 11.53 8.13 -2.29
N GLN A 77 10.26 8.51 -2.38
CA GLN A 77 9.83 9.84 -2.77
C GLN A 77 8.76 10.32 -1.78
N TRP A 78 8.84 11.61 -1.47
CA TRP A 78 7.92 12.26 -0.55
C TRP A 78 7.63 13.68 -1.04
N ASP A 79 6.41 13.90 -1.50
CA ASP A 79 5.91 15.18 -2.01
C ASP A 79 4.54 15.46 -1.36
N ALA A 80 4.60 15.86 -0.09
CA ALA A 80 3.40 16.11 0.72
C ALA A 80 2.68 17.39 0.26
N PRO A 81 1.34 17.40 0.21
CA PRO A 81 0.41 16.30 0.51
C PRO A 81 -0.03 15.51 -0.74
N HIS A 82 0.73 15.57 -1.83
CA HIS A 82 0.26 15.11 -3.15
C HIS A 82 0.71 13.70 -3.51
N ARG A 83 1.88 13.27 -3.01
CA ARG A 83 2.45 12.01 -3.47
C ARG A 83 3.51 11.46 -2.52
N PHE A 84 3.56 10.14 -2.41
CA PHE A 84 4.74 9.42 -1.95
C PHE A 84 4.88 8.08 -2.68
N VAL A 85 6.09 7.54 -2.64
CA VAL A 85 6.44 6.27 -3.29
C VAL A 85 7.14 5.37 -2.30
N ASP A 86 6.61 4.16 -2.13
CA ASP A 86 7.27 3.10 -1.41
C ASP A 86 7.78 2.00 -2.35
N VAL A 87 8.93 1.44 -2.01
CA VAL A 87 9.56 0.36 -2.75
C VAL A 87 9.99 -0.76 -1.82
N GLN A 88 9.82 -2.00 -2.28
CA GLN A 88 10.35 -3.15 -1.55
C GLN A 88 11.86 -3.18 -1.65
N ARG A 89 12.55 -3.25 -0.51
CA ARG A 89 13.99 -3.51 -0.40
C ARG A 89 14.29 -4.99 -0.23
N SER A 90 13.46 -5.70 0.50
CA SER A 90 13.47 -7.15 0.56
C SER A 90 12.05 -7.68 0.77
N GLY A 91 11.74 -8.82 0.19
CA GLY A 91 10.41 -9.42 0.21
C GLY A 91 10.21 -10.39 -0.95
N PRO A 92 8.97 -10.82 -1.19
CA PRO A 92 8.66 -11.91 -2.12
C PRO A 92 8.73 -11.52 -3.60
N PHE A 93 8.73 -10.23 -3.92
CA PHE A 93 8.76 -9.74 -5.29
C PHE A 93 10.20 -9.47 -5.75
N ARG A 94 10.44 -9.61 -7.04
CA ARG A 94 11.67 -9.11 -7.66
C ARG A 94 11.67 -7.59 -7.73
N LEU A 95 10.49 -6.99 -7.97
CA LEU A 95 10.24 -5.57 -7.91
C LEU A 95 8.87 -5.34 -7.33
N TRP A 96 8.79 -4.39 -6.41
CA TRP A 96 7.55 -3.79 -5.95
C TRP A 96 7.76 -2.30 -5.80
N HIS A 97 6.97 -1.53 -6.55
CA HIS A 97 7.02 -0.08 -6.57
C HIS A 97 5.59 0.42 -6.47
N HIS A 98 5.25 1.05 -5.37
CA HIS A 98 3.92 1.53 -5.07
C HIS A 98 3.92 3.05 -5.01
N THR A 99 3.16 3.68 -5.89
CA THR A 99 2.94 5.12 -5.93
C THR A 99 1.57 5.44 -5.36
N HIS A 100 1.54 6.29 -4.35
CA HIS A 100 0.35 6.89 -3.79
C HIS A 100 0.25 8.33 -4.29
N ARG A 101 -0.87 8.68 -4.93
CA ARG A 101 -1.15 10.04 -5.38
C ARG A 101 -2.46 10.51 -4.78
N PHE A 102 -2.49 11.77 -4.42
CA PHE A 102 -3.64 12.45 -3.83
C PHE A 102 -3.90 13.75 -4.59
N GLU A 103 -5.12 13.93 -5.05
CA GLU A 103 -5.55 15.10 -5.81
C GLU A 103 -6.68 15.80 -5.04
N ALA A 104 -6.48 17.08 -4.72
CA ALA A 104 -7.47 17.87 -4.00
C ALA A 104 -8.61 18.31 -4.92
N HIS A 105 -9.84 18.11 -4.46
CA HIS A 105 -11.06 18.57 -5.13
C HIS A 105 -12.02 19.20 -4.11
N GLY A 106 -11.70 20.44 -3.70
CA GLY A 106 -12.40 21.12 -2.60
C GLY A 106 -12.17 20.39 -1.28
N ASP A 107 -13.23 19.97 -0.63
CA ASP A 107 -13.25 19.21 0.62
C ASP A 107 -13.14 17.69 0.45
N ARG A 108 -12.90 17.22 -0.78
CA ARG A 108 -12.71 15.83 -1.12
C ARG A 108 -11.34 15.57 -1.73
N THR A 109 -10.88 14.35 -1.63
CA THR A 109 -9.61 13.91 -2.21
C THR A 109 -9.84 12.73 -3.14
N LYS A 110 -9.28 12.79 -4.34
CA LYS A 110 -9.13 11.62 -5.20
C LYS A 110 -7.79 10.94 -4.88
N MET A 111 -7.86 9.72 -4.39
CA MET A 111 -6.68 8.87 -4.15
C MET A 111 -6.48 7.93 -5.33
N ILE A 112 -5.23 7.80 -5.76
CA ILE A 112 -4.82 6.93 -6.86
C ILE A 112 -3.63 6.09 -6.39
N ASP A 113 -3.84 4.78 -6.28
CA ASP A 113 -2.80 3.79 -6.03
C ASP A 113 -2.33 3.16 -7.34
N VAL A 114 -1.04 3.17 -7.58
CA VAL A 114 -0.42 2.48 -8.72
C VAL A 114 0.70 1.57 -8.23
N VAL A 115 0.48 0.26 -8.33
CA VAL A 115 1.47 -0.75 -7.97
C VAL A 115 2.05 -1.37 -9.22
N ARG A 116 3.35 -1.22 -9.39
CA ARG A 116 4.13 -1.94 -10.41
C ARG A 116 4.95 -3.02 -9.74
N TYR A 117 4.81 -4.27 -10.20
CA TYR A 117 5.50 -5.38 -9.59
C TYR A 117 5.95 -6.42 -10.62
N SER A 118 6.95 -7.19 -10.24
CA SER A 118 7.39 -8.36 -10.99
C SER A 118 7.77 -9.49 -10.03
N LEU A 119 7.62 -10.73 -10.49
CA LEU A 119 7.98 -11.90 -9.71
C LEU A 119 9.38 -12.40 -10.07
N PRO A 120 10.08 -13.05 -9.12
CA PRO A 120 11.28 -13.79 -9.43
C PRO A 120 10.97 -15.04 -10.27
N PHE A 121 12.00 -15.76 -10.69
CA PHE A 121 11.90 -17.07 -11.37
C PHE A 121 11.32 -17.08 -12.78
N GLY A 122 11.44 -16.01 -13.56
CA GLY A 122 11.20 -15.97 -15.00
C GLY A 122 9.87 -16.59 -15.46
N VAL A 123 9.90 -17.69 -16.19
CA VAL A 123 8.70 -18.36 -16.73
C VAL A 123 7.84 -18.96 -15.63
N LEU A 124 8.45 -19.59 -14.63
CA LEU A 124 7.74 -20.15 -13.46
C LEU A 124 7.01 -19.05 -12.69
N GLY A 125 7.66 -17.91 -12.45
CA GLY A 125 7.03 -16.75 -11.83
C GLY A 125 5.82 -16.23 -12.61
N ARG A 126 5.85 -16.29 -13.95
CA ARG A 126 4.71 -15.91 -14.79
C ARG A 126 3.51 -16.86 -14.63
N ILE A 127 3.75 -18.14 -14.50
CA ILE A 127 2.69 -19.14 -14.28
C ILE A 127 2.05 -18.92 -12.90
N VAL A 128 2.86 -18.81 -11.86
CA VAL A 128 2.39 -18.54 -10.49
C VAL A 128 1.61 -17.21 -10.42
N HIS A 129 2.10 -16.17 -11.13
CA HIS A 129 1.37 -14.90 -11.22
C HIS A 129 -0.01 -15.08 -11.86
N ALA A 130 -0.10 -15.76 -12.98
CA ALA A 130 -1.38 -15.95 -13.69
C ALA A 130 -2.38 -16.75 -12.85
N LEU A 131 -1.91 -17.76 -12.10
CA LEU A 131 -2.76 -18.64 -11.32
C LEU A 131 -3.16 -18.07 -9.94
N LYS A 132 -2.27 -17.30 -9.30
CA LYS A 132 -2.45 -16.97 -7.89
C LYS A 132 -2.18 -15.50 -7.53
N VAL A 133 -0.99 -15.00 -7.82
CA VAL A 133 -0.52 -13.71 -7.31
C VAL A 133 -1.38 -12.55 -7.78
N ARG A 134 -1.82 -12.58 -9.04
CA ARG A 134 -2.71 -11.54 -9.59
C ARG A 134 -4.02 -11.42 -8.81
N SER A 135 -4.61 -12.56 -8.45
CA SER A 135 -5.84 -12.62 -7.66
C SER A 135 -5.62 -12.13 -6.24
N ASP A 136 -4.55 -12.59 -5.60
CA ASP A 136 -4.21 -12.18 -4.23
C ASP A 136 -3.96 -10.68 -4.12
N VAL A 137 -3.16 -10.10 -5.02
CA VAL A 137 -2.89 -8.66 -5.04
C VAL A 137 -4.18 -7.87 -5.25
N ARG A 138 -5.04 -8.27 -6.19
CA ARG A 138 -6.33 -7.62 -6.40
C ARG A 138 -7.20 -7.65 -5.16
N ARG A 139 -7.36 -8.82 -4.54
CA ARG A 139 -8.17 -9.01 -3.34
C ARG A 139 -7.69 -8.15 -2.17
N ILE A 140 -6.37 -8.03 -1.99
CA ILE A 140 -5.78 -7.18 -0.97
C ILE A 140 -6.14 -5.71 -1.20
N PHE A 141 -5.99 -5.21 -2.42
CA PHE A 141 -6.30 -3.82 -2.74
C PHE A 141 -7.78 -3.51 -2.79
N ASP A 142 -8.64 -4.47 -3.12
CA ASP A 142 -10.09 -4.31 -3.06
C ASP A 142 -10.56 -4.20 -1.61
N TYR A 143 -10.04 -5.04 -0.70
CA TYR A 143 -10.26 -4.89 0.74
C TYR A 143 -9.77 -3.54 1.26
N ARG A 144 -8.55 -3.15 0.91
CA ARG A 144 -7.98 -1.86 1.31
C ARG A 144 -8.88 -0.70 0.90
N ARG A 145 -9.34 -0.70 -0.35
CA ARG A 145 -10.26 0.33 -0.87
C ARG A 145 -11.56 0.41 -0.05
N GLN A 146 -12.18 -0.73 0.22
CA GLN A 146 -13.39 -0.79 1.04
C GLN A 146 -13.12 -0.24 2.44
N ARG A 147 -12.05 -0.72 3.08
CA ARG A 147 -11.72 -0.35 4.46
C ARG A 147 -11.39 1.14 4.62
N ILE A 148 -10.71 1.73 3.66
CA ILE A 148 -10.47 3.18 3.60
C ILE A 148 -11.79 3.94 3.54
N GLY A 149 -12.73 3.52 2.68
CA GLY A 149 -14.05 4.13 2.61
C GLY A 149 -14.78 4.11 3.95
N GLU A 150 -14.84 2.95 4.62
CA GLU A 150 -15.47 2.78 5.92
C GLU A 150 -14.84 3.68 7.01
N LEU A 151 -13.51 3.74 7.07
CA LEU A 151 -12.78 4.53 8.06
C LEU A 151 -13.08 6.03 7.88
N PHE A 152 -12.98 6.54 6.68
CA PHE A 152 -13.21 7.97 6.43
C PHE A 152 -14.68 8.39 6.53
N GLU A 153 -15.63 7.49 6.28
CA GLU A 153 -17.04 7.74 6.58
C GLU A 153 -17.31 7.80 8.09
N GLN A 154 -16.68 6.92 8.88
CA GLN A 154 -16.81 6.93 10.34
C GLN A 154 -16.22 8.19 10.98
N TYR A 155 -15.06 8.65 10.53
CA TYR A 155 -14.47 9.93 10.99
C TYR A 155 -15.39 11.13 10.72
N GLY A 156 -16.23 11.07 9.68
CA GLY A 156 -17.19 12.10 9.37
C GLY A 156 -18.38 12.22 10.33
N ARG A 157 -18.76 11.11 10.94
CA ARG A 157 -19.90 11.08 11.88
C ARG A 157 -19.54 11.53 13.30
N VAL A 158 -18.27 11.51 13.65
CA VAL A 158 -17.78 11.89 14.99
C VAL A 158 -17.48 13.40 15.07
N ALA A 159 -17.33 14.08 13.94
CA ALA A 159 -17.00 15.51 13.87
C ALA A 159 -18.23 16.43 13.72
N THR A 160 -19.44 15.91 13.79
CA THR A 160 -20.71 16.65 13.83
C THR A 160 -21.38 16.52 15.19
#